data_958bf6d8208efec1b0b3bcfe411328e3
#
_entry.id   958bf6d8208efec1b0b3bcfe411328e3
#
_cell.length_a   1.000
_cell.length_b   1.000
_cell.length_c   1.000
_cell.angle_alpha   90.00
_cell.angle_beta   90.00
_cell.angle_gamma   90.00
#
_symmetry.space_group_name_H-M   'P 1'
#
loop_
_entity.id
_entity.type
_entity.pdbx_description
1 polymer ?
#
loop_
_entity_poly.entity_id
_entity_poly.type
_entity_poly.pdbx_seq_one_letter_code
_entity_poly.pdbx_strand_id
1 'polypeptide(L)'
;MPFFSPEAYFIIFCPHTLAFQAEQQRYLKSLEEKRIFIYFSGKEEEKSRAAEIVKELIAEAKERCVICDPYFSRKDLLNYGIHVTSLDIVLKIITSAAFLKSKVDSEPESRQGDILYEALDSLSKHKINIKCYVLRGKKSPLHDRFIVVDDYVYLLGSSLSEFGSRATTLYRVPDPKFLIRQAERWIKDKTICPLLEEWMKNREVQDDESNNSIWDTRKIGDIS
;
A
#
# COMPACT_ATOMS: atom_id res chain seq x y z
N MET A 1 39.32 52.08 -13.38
CA MET A 1 38.51 50.92 -12.90
C MET A 1 37.17 50.98 -13.61
N PRO A 2 36.85 50.08 -14.51
CA PRO A 2 35.53 50.04 -15.13
C PRO A 2 34.53 49.33 -14.23
N PHE A 3 33.40 50.00 -14.00
CA PHE A 3 32.23 49.46 -13.35
C PHE A 3 31.62 48.39 -14.24
N PHE A 4 31.58 47.14 -13.74
CA PHE A 4 30.77 46.10 -14.35
C PHE A 4 29.30 46.35 -14.01
N SER A 5 28.51 46.60 -15.03
CA SER A 5 27.06 46.63 -14.94
C SER A 5 26.55 45.19 -14.73
N PRO A 6 25.56 44.95 -13.85
CA PRO A 6 24.96 43.65 -13.76
C PRO A 6 24.17 43.36 -15.04
N GLU A 7 24.67 42.43 -15.84
CA GLU A 7 23.95 41.94 -17.00
C GLU A 7 22.64 41.29 -16.49
N ALA A 8 21.55 41.96 -16.86
CA ALA A 8 20.23 41.39 -16.74
C ALA A 8 20.19 40.10 -17.57
N TYR A 9 20.15 38.95 -16.90
CA TYR A 9 19.80 37.68 -17.54
C TYR A 9 18.36 37.79 -18.06
N PHE A 10 18.23 38.20 -19.31
CA PHE A 10 17.02 38.03 -20.08
C PHE A 10 16.83 36.50 -20.21
N ILE A 11 16.02 35.92 -19.34
CA ILE A 11 15.44 34.59 -19.58
C ILE A 11 14.59 34.78 -20.83
N ILE A 12 15.13 34.36 -21.97
CA ILE A 12 14.37 34.29 -23.23
C ILE A 12 13.30 33.20 -22.97
N PHE A 13 12.10 33.64 -22.64
CA PHE A 13 10.92 32.78 -22.61
C PHE A 13 10.66 32.32 -24.05
N CYS A 14 11.23 31.17 -24.41
CA CYS A 14 10.95 30.54 -25.68
C CYS A 14 9.47 30.10 -25.67
N PRO A 15 8.61 30.59 -26.57
CA PRO A 15 7.19 30.18 -26.61
C PRO A 15 7.00 28.68 -26.72
N HIS A 16 7.94 27.98 -27.34
CA HIS A 16 7.97 26.51 -27.40
C HIS A 16 8.13 25.84 -26.02
N THR A 17 8.88 26.45 -25.10
CA THR A 17 9.06 25.96 -23.75
C THR A 17 7.76 26.05 -22.95
N LEU A 18 7.03 27.16 -23.06
CA LEU A 18 5.75 27.34 -22.38
C LEU A 18 4.66 26.43 -22.96
N ALA A 19 4.61 26.26 -24.29
CA ALA A 19 3.67 25.35 -24.94
C ALA A 19 3.95 23.91 -24.53
N PHE A 20 5.21 23.49 -24.51
CA PHE A 20 5.62 22.16 -24.06
C PHE A 20 5.28 21.91 -22.58
N GLN A 21 5.56 22.89 -21.70
CA GLN A 21 5.18 22.79 -20.29
C GLN A 21 3.66 22.67 -20.10
N ALA A 22 2.88 23.45 -20.85
CA ALA A 22 1.43 23.39 -20.80
C ALA A 22 0.89 22.05 -21.29
N GLU A 23 1.51 21.46 -22.31
CA GLU A 23 1.16 20.13 -22.84
C GLU A 23 1.49 19.03 -21.81
N GLN A 24 2.68 19.08 -21.21
CA GLN A 24 3.05 18.16 -20.13
C GLN A 24 2.08 18.25 -18.94
N GLN A 25 1.70 19.45 -18.52
CA GLN A 25 0.74 19.63 -17.43
C GLN A 25 -0.63 19.06 -17.77
N ARG A 26 -1.13 19.26 -19.00
CA ARG A 26 -2.39 18.66 -19.46
C ARG A 26 -2.31 17.14 -19.48
N TYR A 27 -1.19 16.56 -19.93
CA TYR A 27 -0.96 15.13 -19.95
C TYR A 27 -0.98 14.55 -18.51
N LEU A 28 -0.20 15.13 -17.59
CA LEU A 28 -0.18 14.71 -16.19
C LEU A 28 -1.56 14.79 -15.56
N LYS A 29 -2.29 15.88 -15.79
CA LYS A 29 -3.67 16.02 -15.33
C LYS A 29 -4.59 14.93 -15.88
N SER A 30 -4.46 14.56 -17.15
CA SER A 30 -5.25 13.48 -17.74
C SER A 30 -4.92 12.11 -17.14
N LEU A 31 -3.66 11.86 -16.75
CA LEU A 31 -3.27 10.63 -16.07
C LEU A 31 -3.85 10.58 -14.64
N GLU A 32 -3.88 11.72 -13.97
CA GLU A 32 -4.47 11.85 -12.64
C GLU A 32 -5.98 11.63 -12.67
N GLU A 33 -6.70 12.29 -13.58
CA GLU A 33 -8.15 12.13 -13.76
C GLU A 33 -8.54 10.66 -14.04
N LYS A 34 -7.69 9.93 -14.75
CA LYS A 34 -7.85 8.49 -15.02
C LYS A 34 -7.28 7.58 -13.92
N ARG A 35 -6.74 8.17 -12.85
CA ARG A 35 -6.03 7.47 -11.76
C ARG A 35 -4.94 6.51 -12.27
N ILE A 36 -4.25 6.86 -13.36
CA ILE A 36 -3.13 6.09 -13.89
C ILE A 36 -1.85 6.45 -13.15
N PHE A 37 -1.65 7.75 -12.88
CA PHE A 37 -0.52 8.27 -12.13
C PHE A 37 -0.93 9.53 -11.38
N ILE A 38 -0.69 9.53 -10.06
CA ILE A 38 -0.93 10.68 -9.19
C ILE A 38 0.33 10.94 -8.38
N TYR A 39 0.80 12.17 -8.39
CA TYR A 39 1.90 12.64 -7.55
C TYR A 39 1.35 13.46 -6.39
N PHE A 40 1.86 13.19 -5.21
CA PHE A 40 1.60 13.95 -3.99
C PHE A 40 2.88 14.63 -3.56
N SER A 41 2.85 15.92 -3.33
CA SER A 41 4.04 16.72 -2.98
C SER A 41 4.50 16.57 -1.53
N GLY A 42 3.67 15.98 -0.68
CA GLY A 42 3.91 15.85 0.77
C GLY A 42 3.53 17.08 1.58
N LYS A 43 2.77 18.01 1.02
CA LYS A 43 2.15 19.10 1.77
C LYS A 43 1.00 18.58 2.62
N GLU A 44 0.66 19.25 3.71
CA GLU A 44 -0.38 18.79 4.64
C GLU A 44 -1.75 18.58 3.97
N GLU A 45 -2.11 19.45 3.01
CA GLU A 45 -3.36 19.35 2.23
C GLU A 45 -3.38 18.06 1.38
N GLU A 46 -2.24 17.61 0.91
CA GLU A 46 -2.08 16.43 0.07
C GLU A 46 -2.27 15.12 0.83
N LYS A 47 -2.00 15.11 2.13
CA LYS A 47 -2.20 13.92 2.98
C LYS A 47 -3.67 13.52 3.05
N SER A 48 -4.55 14.49 3.28
CA SER A 48 -5.99 14.25 3.29
C SER A 48 -6.50 13.80 1.92
N ARG A 49 -6.04 14.46 0.85
CA ARG A 49 -6.37 14.09 -0.52
C ARG A 49 -5.91 12.67 -0.87
N ALA A 50 -4.70 12.30 -0.47
CA ALA A 50 -4.16 10.95 -0.68
C ALA A 50 -5.00 9.88 0.02
N ALA A 51 -5.39 10.14 1.27
CA ALA A 51 -6.27 9.25 2.03
C ALA A 51 -7.65 9.09 1.38
N GLU A 52 -8.27 10.18 0.93
CA GLU A 52 -9.57 10.12 0.25
C GLU A 52 -9.51 9.30 -1.05
N ILE A 53 -8.49 9.48 -1.87
CA ILE A 53 -8.30 8.69 -3.10
C ILE A 53 -8.20 7.19 -2.78
N VAL A 54 -7.47 6.81 -1.73
CA VAL A 54 -7.38 5.39 -1.32
C VAL A 54 -8.73 4.85 -0.85
N LYS A 55 -9.49 5.63 -0.07
CA LYS A 55 -10.84 5.25 0.38
C LYS A 55 -11.80 5.06 -0.80
N GLU A 56 -11.76 5.97 -1.76
CA GLU A 56 -12.56 5.88 -2.98
C GLU A 56 -12.22 4.63 -3.79
N LEU A 57 -10.92 4.30 -3.97
CA LEU A 57 -10.49 3.08 -4.65
C LEU A 57 -11.04 1.83 -3.95
N ILE A 58 -10.99 1.78 -2.62
CA ILE A 58 -11.51 0.66 -1.84
C ILE A 58 -13.03 0.57 -1.97
N ALA A 59 -13.73 1.71 -1.93
CA ALA A 59 -15.19 1.78 -2.04
C ALA A 59 -15.70 1.38 -3.44
N GLU A 60 -14.91 1.55 -4.48
CA GLU A 60 -15.25 1.19 -5.87
C GLU A 60 -15.17 -0.33 -6.14
N ALA A 61 -14.57 -1.13 -5.25
CA ALA A 61 -14.44 -2.56 -5.44
C ALA A 61 -15.80 -3.26 -5.57
N LYS A 62 -15.92 -4.13 -6.57
CA LYS A 62 -17.16 -4.89 -6.90
C LYS A 62 -16.98 -6.39 -6.75
N GLU A 63 -15.78 -6.91 -6.99
CA GLU A 63 -15.49 -8.34 -6.98
C GLU A 63 -14.39 -8.69 -5.97
N ARG A 64 -13.35 -7.88 -5.85
CA ARG A 64 -12.26 -8.10 -4.92
C ARG A 64 -11.60 -6.82 -4.46
N CYS A 65 -11.17 -6.83 -3.19
CA CYS A 65 -10.29 -5.81 -2.65
C CYS A 65 -9.19 -6.48 -1.81
N VAL A 66 -7.92 -6.24 -2.17
CA VAL A 66 -6.76 -6.74 -1.42
C VAL A 66 -5.79 -5.61 -1.17
N ILE A 67 -5.47 -5.35 0.09
CA ILE A 67 -4.44 -4.41 0.50
C ILE A 67 -3.18 -5.19 0.85
N CYS A 68 -2.06 -4.89 0.20
CA CYS A 68 -0.75 -5.44 0.49
C CYS A 68 0.14 -4.33 1.04
N ASP A 69 0.32 -4.28 2.36
CA ASP A 69 1.21 -3.33 3.03
C ASP A 69 1.93 -4.02 4.19
N PRO A 70 3.28 -4.13 4.17
CA PRO A 70 4.03 -4.81 5.23
C PRO A 70 3.90 -4.15 6.60
N TYR A 71 3.47 -2.90 6.66
CA TYR A 71 3.32 -2.09 7.88
C TYR A 71 1.86 -1.76 8.21
N PHE A 72 0.90 -2.56 7.70
CA PHE A 72 -0.51 -2.33 7.93
C PHE A 72 -0.86 -2.42 9.42
N SER A 73 -1.35 -1.33 9.98
CA SER A 73 -1.59 -1.12 11.41
C SER A 73 -3.09 -1.06 11.75
N ARG A 74 -3.40 -1.03 13.07
CA ARG A 74 -4.75 -0.71 13.56
C ARG A 74 -5.27 0.63 13.00
N LYS A 75 -4.41 1.64 12.90
CA LYS A 75 -4.79 2.95 12.36
C LYS A 75 -5.21 2.85 10.90
N ASP A 76 -4.50 2.06 10.10
CA ASP A 76 -4.83 1.85 8.70
C ASP A 76 -6.14 1.08 8.56
N LEU A 77 -6.37 0.09 9.42
CA LEU A 77 -7.62 -0.65 9.47
C LEU A 77 -8.83 0.28 9.71
N LEU A 78 -8.74 1.16 10.69
CA LEU A 78 -9.80 2.12 11.04
C LEU A 78 -9.98 3.20 9.95
N ASN A 79 -8.90 3.60 9.30
CA ASN A 79 -8.96 4.62 8.26
C ASN A 79 -9.48 4.09 6.91
N TYR A 80 -9.19 2.84 6.58
CA TYR A 80 -9.41 2.29 5.23
C TYR A 80 -10.31 1.05 5.22
N GLY A 81 -10.22 0.20 6.24
CA GLY A 81 -10.93 -1.08 6.27
C GLY A 81 -12.45 -0.97 6.26
N ILE A 82 -12.99 0.13 6.77
CA ILE A 82 -14.45 0.36 6.86
C ILE A 82 -15.05 0.91 5.56
N HIS A 83 -14.25 1.20 4.53
CA HIS A 83 -14.72 1.84 3.30
C HIS A 83 -15.15 0.86 2.20
N VAL A 84 -15.04 -0.45 2.40
CA VAL A 84 -15.66 -1.43 1.50
C VAL A 84 -17.18 -1.31 1.62
N THR A 85 -17.82 -0.86 0.54
CA THR A 85 -19.26 -0.58 0.53
C THR A 85 -20.13 -1.81 0.22
N SER A 86 -19.57 -2.80 -0.50
CA SER A 86 -20.29 -4.03 -0.83
C SER A 86 -20.18 -5.04 0.29
N LEU A 87 -21.31 -5.52 0.79
CA LEU A 87 -21.38 -6.58 1.81
C LEU A 87 -20.92 -7.95 1.29
N ASP A 88 -20.91 -8.13 -0.03
CA ASP A 88 -20.53 -9.39 -0.68
C ASP A 88 -19.01 -9.51 -0.84
N ILE A 89 -18.26 -8.42 -0.65
CA ILE A 89 -16.82 -8.39 -0.78
C ILE A 89 -16.14 -8.59 0.56
N VAL A 90 -15.17 -9.49 0.58
CA VAL A 90 -14.23 -9.63 1.69
C VAL A 90 -13.02 -8.75 1.42
N LEU A 91 -12.81 -7.71 2.23
CA LEU A 91 -11.53 -7.00 2.23
C LEU A 91 -10.43 -7.93 2.75
N LYS A 92 -9.43 -8.21 1.94
CA LYS A 92 -8.27 -9.00 2.34
C LYS A 92 -7.09 -8.08 2.55
N ILE A 93 -6.40 -8.26 3.67
CA ILE A 93 -5.21 -7.50 4.04
C ILE A 93 -4.06 -8.49 4.12
N ILE A 94 -2.92 -8.16 3.52
CA ILE A 94 -1.68 -8.92 3.64
C ILE A 94 -0.65 -8.00 4.27
N THR A 95 -0.18 -8.37 5.45
CA THR A 95 0.85 -7.62 6.19
C THR A 95 2.01 -8.54 6.62
N SER A 96 3.07 -8.00 7.24
CA SER A 96 4.24 -8.79 7.60
C SER A 96 4.29 -9.18 9.07
N ALA A 97 4.74 -10.41 9.35
CA ALA A 97 5.00 -10.89 10.70
C ALA A 97 6.07 -10.04 11.41
N ALA A 98 7.06 -9.55 10.67
CA ALA A 98 8.12 -8.70 11.21
C ALA A 98 7.57 -7.42 11.84
N PHE A 99 6.62 -6.74 11.17
CA PHE A 99 5.96 -5.56 11.70
C PHE A 99 5.03 -5.89 12.87
N LEU A 100 4.23 -6.94 12.76
CA LEU A 100 3.27 -7.30 13.81
C LEU A 100 3.92 -7.69 15.14
N LYS A 101 5.20 -8.08 15.13
CA LYS A 101 6.00 -8.35 16.34
C LYS A 101 6.57 -7.10 17.00
N SER A 102 6.61 -5.98 16.28
CA SER A 102 7.13 -4.74 16.83
C SER A 102 6.22 -4.18 17.92
N LYS A 103 6.82 -3.47 18.86
CA LYS A 103 6.09 -2.77 19.92
C LYS A 103 5.35 -1.56 19.36
N VAL A 104 4.31 -1.17 20.07
CA VAL A 104 3.55 0.04 19.77
C VAL A 104 4.18 1.21 20.52
N ASP A 105 4.53 2.30 19.83
CA ASP A 105 5.22 3.44 20.44
C ASP A 105 4.41 4.06 21.59
N SER A 106 3.09 4.15 21.44
CA SER A 106 2.19 4.70 22.46
C SER A 106 1.83 3.71 23.58
N GLU A 107 2.06 2.40 23.36
CA GLU A 107 1.70 1.30 24.26
C GLU A 107 2.84 0.27 24.29
N PRO A 108 3.97 0.55 25.03
CA PRO A 108 5.18 -0.27 24.94
C PRO A 108 5.03 -1.73 25.37
N GLU A 109 3.98 -2.06 26.13
CA GLU A 109 3.65 -3.43 26.53
C GLU A 109 2.90 -4.20 25.42
N SER A 110 2.28 -3.48 24.47
CA SER A 110 1.49 -4.06 23.39
C SER A 110 2.32 -4.19 22.11
N ARG A 111 2.05 -5.25 21.33
CA ARG A 111 2.61 -5.43 19.97
C ARG A 111 1.60 -5.00 18.92
N GLN A 112 2.07 -4.61 17.75
CA GLN A 112 1.22 -4.21 16.62
C GLN A 112 0.20 -5.30 16.26
N GLY A 113 0.59 -6.57 16.35
CA GLY A 113 -0.29 -7.71 16.08
C GLY A 113 -1.45 -7.82 17.07
N ASP A 114 -1.19 -7.57 18.38
CA ASP A 114 -2.22 -7.66 19.41
C ASP A 114 -3.31 -6.62 19.19
N ILE A 115 -2.92 -5.36 19.02
CA ILE A 115 -3.87 -4.25 18.82
C ILE A 115 -4.62 -4.34 17.47
N LEU A 116 -3.97 -4.87 16.43
CA LEU A 116 -4.63 -5.10 15.14
C LEU A 116 -5.66 -6.21 15.24
N TYR A 117 -5.33 -7.30 15.95
CA TYR A 117 -6.24 -8.43 16.17
C TYR A 117 -7.49 -8.00 16.95
N GLU A 118 -7.33 -7.25 18.04
CA GLU A 118 -8.44 -6.72 18.83
C GLU A 118 -9.36 -5.81 18.01
N ALA A 119 -8.79 -4.96 17.15
CA ALA A 119 -9.57 -4.10 16.28
C ALA A 119 -10.36 -4.90 15.23
N LEU A 120 -9.75 -5.94 14.64
CA LEU A 120 -10.44 -6.82 13.68
C LEU A 120 -11.57 -7.61 14.35
N ASP A 121 -11.36 -8.14 15.55
CA ASP A 121 -12.39 -8.84 16.33
C ASP A 121 -13.57 -7.90 16.62
N SER A 122 -13.29 -6.67 17.00
CA SER A 122 -14.31 -5.64 17.21
C SER A 122 -15.12 -5.35 15.94
N LEU A 123 -14.46 -5.15 14.79
CA LEU A 123 -15.14 -4.89 13.52
C LEU A 123 -15.97 -6.09 13.03
N SER A 124 -15.53 -7.32 13.30
CA SER A 124 -16.25 -8.53 12.91
C SER A 124 -17.63 -8.62 13.57
N LYS A 125 -17.77 -8.12 14.81
CA LYS A 125 -19.04 -8.02 15.55
C LYS A 125 -20.04 -7.07 14.88
N HIS A 126 -19.54 -6.12 14.08
CA HIS A 126 -20.34 -5.20 13.30
C HIS A 126 -20.61 -5.67 11.85
N LYS A 127 -20.38 -6.97 11.56
CA LYS A 127 -20.57 -7.59 10.24
C LYS A 127 -19.71 -7.00 9.11
N ILE A 128 -18.61 -6.35 9.45
CA ILE A 128 -17.63 -5.90 8.46
C ILE A 128 -16.76 -7.11 8.09
N ASN A 129 -16.77 -7.47 6.80
CA ASN A 129 -16.12 -8.68 6.32
C ASN A 129 -14.66 -8.40 5.93
N ILE A 130 -13.75 -8.50 6.90
CA ILE A 130 -12.31 -8.27 6.71
C ILE A 130 -11.54 -9.54 7.12
N LYS A 131 -10.55 -9.93 6.31
CA LYS A 131 -9.60 -10.99 6.62
C LYS A 131 -8.17 -10.46 6.53
N CYS A 132 -7.42 -10.58 7.59
CA CYS A 132 -6.00 -10.21 7.63
C CYS A 132 -5.13 -11.46 7.56
N TYR A 133 -4.16 -11.45 6.65
CA TYR A 133 -3.18 -12.51 6.40
C TYR A 133 -1.79 -12.00 6.76
N VAL A 134 -0.95 -12.87 7.32
CA VAL A 134 0.36 -12.53 7.85
C VAL A 134 1.45 -13.25 7.07
N LEU A 135 2.20 -12.52 6.26
CA LEU A 135 3.40 -13.05 5.61
C LEU A 135 4.48 -13.31 6.64
N ARG A 136 4.87 -14.59 6.78
CA ARG A 136 5.91 -15.04 7.71
C ARG A 136 7.30 -14.62 7.24
N GLY A 137 8.23 -14.55 8.16
CA GLY A 137 9.64 -14.28 7.94
C GLY A 137 10.22 -13.30 8.96
N LYS A 138 11.54 -13.41 9.21
CA LYS A 138 12.29 -12.47 10.08
C LYS A 138 12.36 -11.06 9.46
N LYS A 139 12.42 -11.00 8.13
CA LYS A 139 12.30 -9.77 7.34
C LYS A 139 11.04 -9.88 6.50
N SER A 140 10.37 -8.75 6.27
CA SER A 140 9.21 -8.76 5.38
C SER A 140 9.63 -9.17 3.97
N PRO A 141 9.01 -10.21 3.39
CA PRO A 141 9.20 -10.52 1.97
C PRO A 141 8.44 -9.56 1.05
N LEU A 142 7.46 -8.85 1.61
CA LEU A 142 6.72 -7.81 0.94
C LEU A 142 7.45 -6.48 1.15
N HIS A 143 7.93 -5.88 0.07
CA HIS A 143 8.58 -4.58 0.07
C HIS A 143 7.67 -3.51 -0.51
N ASP A 144 7.06 -3.81 -1.64
CA ASP A 144 6.17 -2.88 -2.33
C ASP A 144 4.77 -2.89 -1.71
N ARG A 145 4.13 -1.73 -1.69
CA ARG A 145 2.76 -1.56 -1.21
C ARG A 145 1.87 -1.41 -2.41
N PHE A 146 0.80 -2.18 -2.41
CA PHE A 146 -0.17 -2.09 -3.49
C PHE A 146 -1.58 -2.46 -3.03
N ILE A 147 -2.55 -1.96 -3.77
CA ILE A 147 -3.96 -2.27 -3.57
C ILE A 147 -4.47 -2.92 -4.85
N VAL A 148 -5.11 -4.08 -4.71
CA VAL A 148 -5.86 -4.73 -5.79
C VAL A 148 -7.32 -4.33 -5.64
N VAL A 149 -7.88 -3.74 -6.66
CA VAL A 149 -9.30 -3.42 -6.77
C VAL A 149 -9.80 -4.03 -8.08
N ASP A 150 -10.60 -5.07 -7.96
CA ASP A 150 -11.06 -5.88 -9.09
C ASP A 150 -9.89 -6.32 -9.98
N ASP A 151 -9.84 -5.89 -11.23
CA ASP A 151 -8.76 -6.21 -12.18
C ASP A 151 -7.64 -5.16 -12.22
N TYR A 152 -7.67 -4.17 -11.34
CA TYR A 152 -6.66 -3.13 -11.28
C TYR A 152 -5.74 -3.31 -10.07
N VAL A 153 -4.48 -2.90 -10.24
CA VAL A 153 -3.49 -2.82 -9.16
C VAL A 153 -2.90 -1.42 -9.11
N TYR A 154 -2.90 -0.86 -7.92
CA TYR A 154 -2.34 0.46 -7.63
C TYR A 154 -1.14 0.32 -6.70
N LEU A 155 0.05 0.70 -7.18
CA LEU A 155 1.25 0.79 -6.37
C LEU A 155 1.25 2.10 -5.57
N LEU A 156 1.67 2.00 -4.31
CA LEU A 156 1.85 3.14 -3.42
C LEU A 156 3.34 3.34 -3.12
N GLY A 157 3.82 4.55 -3.29
CA GLY A 157 5.23 4.90 -3.04
C GLY A 157 5.62 4.92 -1.56
N SER A 158 4.67 4.84 -0.64
CA SER A 158 4.89 4.75 0.81
C SER A 158 3.84 3.86 1.47
N SER A 159 4.02 3.52 2.78
CA SER A 159 2.99 2.82 3.56
C SER A 159 1.71 3.64 3.67
N LEU A 160 0.58 2.96 3.85
CA LEU A 160 -0.73 3.62 3.98
C LEU A 160 -0.77 4.64 5.11
N SER A 161 -0.15 4.34 6.26
CA SER A 161 -0.08 5.25 7.41
C SER A 161 0.61 6.58 7.12
N GLU A 162 1.55 6.57 6.16
CA GLU A 162 2.36 7.73 5.76
C GLU A 162 2.02 8.23 4.35
N PHE A 163 1.00 7.65 3.70
CA PHE A 163 0.67 7.99 2.31
C PHE A 163 0.21 9.45 2.20
N GLY A 164 0.90 10.20 1.34
CA GLY A 164 0.69 11.64 1.15
C GLY A 164 1.36 12.55 2.18
N SER A 165 1.94 12.03 3.29
CA SER A 165 2.65 12.86 4.29
C SER A 165 4.02 13.33 3.81
N ARG A 166 4.58 12.66 2.81
CA ARG A 166 5.82 13.03 2.09
C ARG A 166 5.58 12.90 0.60
N ALA A 167 6.52 13.41 -0.21
CA ALA A 167 6.49 13.24 -1.64
C ALA A 167 6.37 11.75 -2.00
N THR A 168 5.29 11.38 -2.67
CA THR A 168 4.97 9.99 -3.00
C THR A 168 4.10 9.92 -4.26
N THR A 169 3.87 8.71 -4.75
CA THR A 169 3.08 8.47 -5.95
C THR A 169 2.06 7.37 -5.73
N LEU A 170 0.94 7.46 -6.45
CA LEU A 170 0.04 6.35 -6.72
C LEU A 170 0.12 6.05 -8.21
N TYR A 171 0.35 4.80 -8.55
CA TYR A 171 0.52 4.38 -9.93
C TYR A 171 -0.29 3.12 -10.24
N ARG A 172 -1.15 3.19 -11.26
CA ARG A 172 -1.90 2.04 -11.75
C ARG A 172 -1.03 1.19 -12.65
N VAL A 173 -0.83 -0.07 -12.27
CA VAL A 173 0.02 -1.01 -13.01
C VAL A 173 -0.63 -1.37 -14.36
N PRO A 174 0.09 -1.25 -15.50
CA PRO A 174 -0.47 -1.53 -16.82
C PRO A 174 -0.85 -3.01 -17.03
N ASP A 175 -0.03 -3.94 -16.54
CA ASP A 175 -0.33 -5.39 -16.52
C ASP A 175 -0.36 -5.90 -15.07
N PRO A 176 -1.52 -5.92 -14.42
CA PRO A 176 -1.67 -6.26 -13.03
C PRO A 176 -1.66 -7.76 -12.73
N LYS A 177 -1.76 -8.61 -13.76
CA LYS A 177 -2.00 -10.07 -13.61
C LYS A 177 -0.99 -10.77 -12.72
N PHE A 178 0.28 -10.37 -12.80
CA PHE A 178 1.33 -10.97 -11.96
C PHE A 178 1.09 -10.68 -10.47
N LEU A 179 0.83 -9.41 -10.11
CA LEU A 179 0.62 -9.00 -8.72
C LEU A 179 -0.68 -9.58 -8.15
N ILE A 180 -1.74 -9.63 -8.94
CA ILE A 180 -3.01 -10.28 -8.55
C ILE A 180 -2.75 -11.75 -8.23
N ARG A 181 -2.13 -12.51 -9.14
CA ARG A 181 -1.80 -13.92 -8.92
C ARG A 181 -0.88 -14.13 -7.73
N GLN A 182 0.06 -13.21 -7.51
CA GLN A 182 0.97 -13.29 -6.37
C GLN A 182 0.23 -13.11 -5.04
N ALA A 183 -0.65 -12.10 -4.94
CA ALA A 183 -1.49 -11.90 -3.76
C ALA A 183 -2.39 -13.11 -3.49
N GLU A 184 -3.02 -13.66 -4.52
CA GLU A 184 -3.85 -14.87 -4.41
C GLU A 184 -3.05 -16.10 -3.98
N ARG A 185 -1.82 -16.27 -4.49
CA ARG A 185 -0.92 -17.36 -4.08
C ARG A 185 -0.60 -17.25 -2.60
N TRP A 186 -0.23 -16.07 -2.11
CA TRP A 186 0.01 -15.86 -0.68
C TRP A 186 -1.22 -16.22 0.16
N ILE A 187 -2.40 -15.73 -0.22
CA ILE A 187 -3.66 -16.01 0.51
C ILE A 187 -4.00 -17.50 0.54
N LYS A 188 -3.68 -18.23 -0.52
CA LYS A 188 -3.96 -19.69 -0.61
C LYS A 188 -2.97 -20.52 0.22
N ASP A 189 -1.72 -20.08 0.34
CA ASP A 189 -0.68 -20.83 1.07
C ASP A 189 -0.65 -20.42 2.54
N LYS A 190 -1.40 -21.16 3.36
CA LYS A 190 -1.46 -20.93 4.81
C LYS A 190 -0.14 -21.21 5.54
N THR A 191 0.78 -21.93 4.94
CA THR A 191 2.11 -22.17 5.52
C THR A 191 2.96 -20.92 5.47
N ILE A 192 2.83 -20.13 4.41
CA ILE A 192 3.55 -18.87 4.18
C ILE A 192 2.78 -17.67 4.71
N CYS A 193 1.45 -17.68 4.56
CA CYS A 193 0.59 -16.52 4.82
C CYS A 193 -0.72 -16.96 5.52
N PRO A 194 -0.65 -17.40 6.79
CA PRO A 194 -1.83 -17.76 7.56
C PRO A 194 -2.73 -16.55 7.86
N LEU A 195 -3.96 -16.80 8.26
CA LEU A 195 -4.81 -15.78 8.87
C LEU A 195 -4.17 -15.24 10.15
N LEU A 196 -4.42 -13.98 10.46
CA LEU A 196 -3.90 -13.33 11.67
C LEU A 196 -4.28 -14.11 12.94
N GLU A 197 -5.51 -14.60 13.02
CA GLU A 197 -5.97 -15.42 14.16
C GLU A 197 -5.15 -16.72 14.33
N GLU A 198 -4.84 -17.39 13.22
CA GLU A 198 -4.03 -18.62 13.21
C GLU A 198 -2.58 -18.29 13.57
N TRP A 199 -2.07 -17.16 13.05
CA TRP A 199 -0.72 -16.70 13.35
C TRP A 199 -0.57 -16.31 14.83
N MET A 200 -1.53 -15.60 15.40
CA MET A 200 -1.55 -15.20 16.82
C MET A 200 -1.47 -16.40 17.77
N LYS A 201 -2.21 -17.49 17.46
CA LYS A 201 -2.21 -18.72 18.27
C LYS A 201 -0.86 -19.46 18.27
N ASN A 202 -0.09 -19.30 17.20
CA ASN A 202 1.13 -20.08 16.97
C ASN A 202 2.39 -19.24 16.91
N ARG A 203 2.32 -17.93 17.20
CA ARG A 203 3.43 -16.98 16.97
C ARG A 203 4.73 -17.31 17.70
N GLU A 204 4.63 -17.93 18.89
CA GLU A 204 5.80 -18.28 19.71
C GLU A 204 6.52 -19.54 19.23
N VAL A 205 5.77 -20.49 18.67
CA VAL A 205 6.32 -21.77 18.18
C VAL A 205 7.00 -21.63 16.81
N GLN A 206 6.56 -20.66 16.00
CA GLN A 206 6.96 -20.54 14.58
C GLN A 206 8.18 -19.63 14.33
N ASP A 207 8.65 -18.91 15.34
CA ASP A 207 9.80 -18.04 15.21
C ASP A 207 11.13 -18.79 15.07
N ASP A 208 11.20 -20.04 15.56
CA ASP A 208 12.40 -20.86 15.50
C ASP A 208 12.54 -21.64 14.19
N GLU A 209 11.45 -21.97 13.50
CA GLU A 209 11.47 -22.85 12.33
C GLU A 209 11.57 -22.13 10.96
N SER A 210 11.33 -20.84 10.88
CA SER A 210 11.36 -20.10 9.60
C SER A 210 12.76 -19.74 9.15
N ASN A 211 13.60 -20.75 8.92
CA ASN A 211 14.89 -20.61 8.28
C ASN A 211 14.75 -20.46 6.77
N ASN A 212 15.30 -19.39 6.25
CA ASN A 212 15.94 -19.07 4.95
C ASN A 212 15.55 -19.82 3.65
N SER A 213 14.73 -20.88 3.65
CA SER A 213 14.47 -21.70 2.45
C SER A 213 13.16 -21.38 1.71
N ILE A 214 12.28 -20.57 2.30
CA ILE A 214 10.92 -20.33 1.76
C ILE A 214 10.94 -19.33 0.59
N TRP A 215 11.99 -18.50 0.48
CA TRP A 215 12.08 -17.40 -0.48
C TRP A 215 13.13 -17.61 -1.57
N ASP A 216 13.34 -18.85 -2.02
CA ASP A 216 14.19 -19.11 -3.19
C ASP A 216 13.48 -18.58 -4.45
N THR A 217 13.84 -17.35 -4.82
CA THR A 217 13.34 -16.65 -6.01
C THR A 217 13.61 -17.41 -7.31
N ARG A 218 14.52 -18.42 -7.30
CA ARG A 218 14.84 -19.26 -8.45
C ARG A 218 13.71 -20.22 -8.83
N LYS A 219 12.75 -20.50 -7.94
CA LYS A 219 11.55 -21.30 -8.24
C LYS A 219 10.40 -20.51 -8.88
N ILE A 220 10.58 -19.21 -9.07
CA ILE A 220 9.55 -18.31 -9.67
C ILE A 220 9.69 -18.29 -11.21
N GLY A 221 10.78 -18.83 -11.76
CA GLY A 221 11.17 -18.71 -13.18
C GLY A 221 10.52 -19.68 -14.16
N ASP A 222 9.88 -20.74 -13.73
CA ASP A 222 9.36 -21.79 -14.63
C ASP A 222 7.84 -21.75 -14.75
N ILE A 223 7.30 -20.67 -15.31
CA ILE A 223 5.97 -20.69 -15.92
C ILE A 223 6.03 -19.82 -17.19
N SER A 224 6.54 -20.41 -18.26
CA SER A 224 6.26 -20.01 -19.64
C SER A 224 4.87 -20.46 -20.05
#